data_88d6dfbe2bca3dc0a6c4b4ad81dcf625
#
_entry.id   88d6dfbe2bca3dc0a6c4b4ad81dcf625
#
_cell.length_a   1.000
_cell.length_b   1.000
_cell.length_c   1.000
_cell.angle_alpha   90.00
_cell.angle_beta   90.00
_cell.angle_gamma   90.00
#
_symmetry.space_group_name_H-M   'P 1'
#
loop_
_entity.id
_entity.type
_entity.pdbx_description
1 polymer ?
#
loop_
_entity_poly.entity_id
_entity_poly.type
_entity_poly.pdbx_seq_one_letter_code
_entity_poly.pdbx_strand_id
1 'polypeptide(L)'
;MWEGPYGNWGSRKYLLSSLDQSLKRMGLDYVDIFYHHRMDPETPLEETMGALASAVQSGKALYVGLSNYDGPTLEKAEAILRDLKCPFVINQNRYSIFDRTIEKNGLKDTAKKLEKGIIAFSPLAQGLLTDRYLKGIPEDSRIMTDGRFLKKSALTEEKLVKIRELNGLAAGRGQTLAEMALSWILKDGIVTSVLVGASKPE
;
A
#
# COMPACT_ATOMS: atom_id res chain seq x y z
N MET A 1 -3.16 0.51 13.80
CA MET A 1 -2.02 0.21 14.67
C MET A 1 -2.48 0.41 16.07
N TRP A 2 -2.01 -0.38 16.98
CA TRP A 2 -2.54 -0.46 18.33
C TRP A 2 -1.45 -0.03 19.28
N GLU A 3 -1.81 0.71 20.30
CA GLU A 3 -0.94 0.93 21.43
C GLU A 3 -0.58 -0.41 22.05
N GLY A 4 0.68 -0.62 22.39
CA GLY A 4 1.16 -1.85 22.98
C GLY A 4 2.27 -1.57 23.99
N PRO A 5 2.73 -2.60 24.72
CA PRO A 5 3.74 -2.42 25.77
C PRO A 5 5.11 -1.98 25.22
N TYR A 6 5.27 -1.97 23.90
CA TYR A 6 6.52 -1.64 23.23
C TYR A 6 6.55 -0.21 22.65
N GLY A 7 5.60 0.65 23.01
CA GLY A 7 5.52 2.04 22.56
C GLY A 7 4.71 2.22 21.29
N ASN A 8 4.87 3.38 20.67
CA ASN A 8 4.12 3.78 19.49
C ASN A 8 4.76 3.27 18.20
N TRP A 9 3.98 3.20 17.19
CA TRP A 9 4.16 2.55 15.88
C TRP A 9 5.37 3.01 15.05
N GLY A 10 5.87 4.25 15.21
CA GLY A 10 7.08 4.76 14.57
C GLY A 10 8.33 4.66 15.45
N SER A 11 8.15 4.41 16.77
CA SER A 11 9.25 4.36 17.71
C SER A 11 10.19 3.18 17.44
N ARG A 12 11.47 3.38 17.72
CA ARG A 12 12.51 2.35 17.60
C ARG A 12 12.16 1.07 18.36
N LYS A 13 11.70 1.21 19.59
CA LYS A 13 11.31 0.08 20.44
C LYS A 13 10.18 -0.73 19.81
N TYR A 14 9.14 -0.06 19.28
CA TYR A 14 8.01 -0.71 18.65
C TYR A 14 8.43 -1.45 17.37
N LEU A 15 9.17 -0.78 16.48
CA LEU A 15 9.56 -1.36 15.19
C LEU A 15 10.41 -2.61 15.36
N LEU A 16 11.47 -2.55 16.17
CA LEU A 16 12.36 -3.70 16.37
C LEU A 16 11.64 -4.85 17.08
N SER A 17 10.83 -4.56 18.11
CA SER A 17 10.04 -5.59 18.79
C SER A 17 8.99 -6.23 17.87
N SER A 18 8.34 -5.45 16.99
CA SER A 18 7.35 -5.98 16.05
C SER A 18 7.98 -6.87 14.97
N LEU A 19 9.20 -6.53 14.53
CA LEU A 19 9.97 -7.38 13.61
C LEU A 19 10.32 -8.70 14.27
N ASP A 20 10.86 -8.68 15.49
CA ASP A 20 11.23 -9.90 16.22
C ASP A 20 10.02 -10.83 16.44
N GLN A 21 8.89 -10.27 16.85
CA GLN A 21 7.65 -11.03 16.98
C GLN A 21 7.17 -11.62 15.65
N SER A 22 7.30 -10.86 14.55
CA SER A 22 6.91 -11.32 13.23
C SER A 22 7.80 -12.46 12.74
N LEU A 23 9.11 -12.34 12.87
CA LEU A 23 10.08 -13.39 12.53
C LEU A 23 9.80 -14.67 13.33
N LYS A 24 9.59 -14.52 14.65
CA LYS A 24 9.25 -15.67 15.51
C LYS A 24 7.96 -16.37 15.08
N ARG A 25 6.90 -15.61 14.74
CA ARG A 25 5.61 -16.20 14.27
C ARG A 25 5.73 -16.88 12.92
N MET A 26 6.56 -16.36 12.04
CA MET A 26 6.78 -16.92 10.71
C MET A 26 7.79 -18.07 10.70
N GLY A 27 8.58 -18.24 11.77
CA GLY A 27 9.67 -19.21 11.82
C GLY A 27 10.82 -18.86 10.87
N LEU A 28 11.08 -17.55 10.67
CA LEU A 28 12.12 -17.04 9.79
C LEU A 28 13.21 -16.33 10.59
N ASP A 29 14.43 -16.38 10.09
CA ASP A 29 15.58 -15.64 10.63
C ASP A 29 15.63 -14.20 10.12
N TYR A 30 15.14 -13.95 8.91
CA TYR A 30 15.08 -12.63 8.29
C TYR A 30 13.89 -12.50 7.31
N VAL A 31 13.61 -11.28 6.87
CA VAL A 31 12.68 -10.97 5.77
C VAL A 31 13.42 -10.22 4.66
N ASP A 32 12.93 -10.34 3.43
CA ASP A 32 13.51 -9.60 2.30
C ASP A 32 13.28 -8.10 2.46
N ILE A 33 12.04 -7.69 2.72
CA ILE A 33 11.70 -6.28 2.90
C ILE A 33 10.94 -6.09 4.21
N PHE A 34 11.49 -5.28 5.11
CA PHE A 34 10.78 -4.83 6.30
C PHE A 34 10.16 -3.46 6.07
N TYR A 35 8.83 -3.38 6.22
CA TYR A 35 8.07 -2.16 5.97
C TYR A 35 7.76 -1.37 7.23
N HIS A 36 8.01 -0.05 7.19
CA HIS A 36 7.32 0.86 8.09
C HIS A 36 5.92 1.16 7.50
N HIS A 37 4.88 0.74 8.22
CA HIS A 37 3.52 0.67 7.70
C HIS A 37 2.89 2.04 7.40
N ARG A 38 3.23 3.07 8.18
CA ARG A 38 2.62 4.40 8.09
C ARG A 38 3.47 5.45 8.78
N MET A 39 3.49 6.66 8.23
CA MET A 39 4.10 7.81 8.91
C MET A 39 3.54 7.95 10.33
N ASP A 40 4.44 8.23 11.28
CA ASP A 40 4.11 8.54 12.67
C ASP A 40 4.47 10.00 12.93
N PRO A 41 3.49 10.91 13.09
CA PRO A 41 3.75 12.32 13.29
C PRO A 41 4.32 12.65 14.67
N GLU A 42 4.24 11.73 15.62
CA GLU A 42 4.69 11.91 17.00
C GLU A 42 6.13 11.42 17.23
N THR A 43 6.64 10.56 16.34
CA THR A 43 8.02 10.07 16.43
C THR A 43 8.91 10.82 15.42
N PRO A 44 10.09 11.32 15.84
CA PRO A 44 11.04 11.91 14.91
C PRO A 44 11.38 10.94 13.77
N LEU A 45 11.41 11.46 12.54
CA LEU A 45 11.65 10.63 11.35
C LEU A 45 13.00 9.91 11.42
N GLU A 46 13.99 10.56 12.00
CA GLU A 46 15.34 10.04 12.22
C GLU A 46 15.35 8.79 13.11
N GLU A 47 14.50 8.76 14.15
CA GLU A 47 14.36 7.59 15.02
C GLU A 47 13.76 6.42 14.27
N THR A 48 12.69 6.67 13.52
CA THR A 48 12.03 5.66 12.70
C THR A 48 12.98 5.09 11.65
N MET A 49 13.67 5.95 10.89
CA MET A 49 14.63 5.50 9.86
C MET A 49 15.84 4.80 10.49
N GLY A 50 16.32 5.27 11.63
CA GLY A 50 17.38 4.62 12.40
C GLY A 50 17.00 3.22 12.89
N ALA A 51 15.74 3.00 13.26
CA ALA A 51 15.23 1.68 13.61
C ALA A 51 15.23 0.72 12.41
N LEU A 52 14.78 1.20 11.24
CA LEU A 52 14.81 0.41 9.99
C LEU A 52 16.25 0.06 9.59
N ALA A 53 17.17 1.02 9.66
CA ALA A 53 18.57 0.76 9.40
C ALA A 53 19.17 -0.29 10.34
N SER A 54 18.78 -0.26 11.62
CA SER A 54 19.23 -1.28 12.59
C SER A 54 18.69 -2.67 12.28
N ALA A 55 17.46 -2.79 11.75
CA ALA A 55 16.90 -4.07 11.31
C ALA A 55 17.74 -4.68 10.17
N VAL A 56 18.21 -3.86 9.23
CA VAL A 56 19.11 -4.31 8.15
C VAL A 56 20.50 -4.65 8.67
N GLN A 57 21.10 -3.77 9.47
CA GLN A 57 22.43 -3.97 10.01
C GLN A 57 22.52 -5.23 10.90
N SER A 58 21.43 -5.59 11.58
CA SER A 58 21.36 -6.83 12.37
C SER A 58 21.06 -8.09 11.55
N GLY A 59 20.94 -7.98 10.22
CA GLY A 59 20.65 -9.10 9.33
C GLY A 59 19.20 -9.62 9.39
N LYS A 60 18.30 -8.89 10.06
CA LYS A 60 16.87 -9.27 10.18
C LYS A 60 16.03 -8.83 8.99
N ALA A 61 16.55 -7.96 8.13
CA ALA A 61 15.95 -7.57 6.87
C ALA A 61 17.05 -7.32 5.84
N LEU A 62 16.79 -7.60 4.55
CA LEU A 62 17.72 -7.28 3.47
C LEU A 62 17.52 -5.84 2.99
N TYR A 63 16.28 -5.42 2.91
CA TYR A 63 15.86 -4.10 2.43
C TYR A 63 14.81 -3.51 3.36
N VAL A 64 14.58 -2.21 3.23
CA VAL A 64 13.45 -1.55 3.87
C VAL A 64 12.47 -1.00 2.84
N GLY A 65 11.20 -0.99 3.22
CA GLY A 65 10.11 -0.35 2.50
C GLY A 65 9.38 0.64 3.39
N LEU A 66 8.77 1.63 2.77
CA LEU A 66 7.89 2.58 3.46
C LEU A 66 6.47 2.40 2.94
N SER A 67 5.48 2.79 3.74
CA SER A 67 4.08 2.69 3.33
C SER A 67 3.29 3.90 3.80
N ASN A 68 2.37 4.37 2.96
CA ASN A 68 1.52 5.51 3.24
C ASN A 68 2.29 6.83 3.51
N TYR A 69 3.44 7.01 2.88
CA TYR A 69 4.19 8.25 2.87
C TYR A 69 3.69 9.17 1.75
N ASP A 70 3.79 10.48 1.95
CA ASP A 70 3.66 11.47 0.89
C ASP A 70 5.03 11.80 0.26
N GLY A 71 5.03 12.58 -0.81
CA GLY A 71 6.26 12.91 -1.54
C GLY A 71 7.30 13.64 -0.69
N PRO A 72 6.95 14.75 -0.01
CA PRO A 72 7.90 15.49 0.81
C PRO A 72 8.51 14.67 1.96
N THR A 73 7.69 13.84 2.62
CA THR A 73 8.19 12.99 3.73
C THR A 73 9.01 11.82 3.20
N LEU A 74 8.65 11.27 2.04
CA LEU A 74 9.45 10.23 1.37
C LEU A 74 10.86 10.74 1.01
N GLU A 75 10.97 11.96 0.49
CA GLU A 75 12.25 12.58 0.13
C GLU A 75 13.16 12.75 1.36
N LYS A 76 12.60 13.21 2.49
CA LYS A 76 13.32 13.32 3.76
C LYS A 76 13.75 11.95 4.29
N ALA A 77 12.84 10.98 4.28
CA ALA A 77 13.13 9.62 4.76
C ALA A 77 14.23 8.95 3.94
N GLU A 78 14.19 9.12 2.60
CA GLU A 78 15.23 8.59 1.70
C GLU A 78 16.60 9.21 2.00
N ALA A 79 16.68 10.53 2.20
CA ALA A 79 17.92 11.19 2.54
C ALA A 79 18.54 10.62 3.83
N ILE A 80 17.73 10.43 4.88
CA ILE A 80 18.19 9.83 6.15
C ILE A 80 18.67 8.38 5.94
N LEU A 81 17.85 7.56 5.23
CA LEU A 81 18.22 6.16 4.97
C LEU A 81 19.51 6.03 4.13
N ARG A 82 19.71 6.90 3.16
CA ARG A 82 20.92 6.97 2.34
C ARG A 82 22.15 7.32 3.20
N ASP A 83 22.05 8.31 4.07
CA ASP A 83 23.13 8.70 4.99
C ASP A 83 23.48 7.57 5.97
N LEU A 84 22.47 6.79 6.39
CA LEU A 84 22.64 5.57 7.20
C LEU A 84 23.10 4.35 6.39
N LYS A 85 23.32 4.48 5.07
CA LYS A 85 23.65 3.39 4.14
C LYS A 85 22.66 2.22 4.21
N CYS A 86 21.40 2.54 4.46
CA CYS A 86 20.31 1.57 4.56
C CYS A 86 19.61 1.42 3.19
N PRO A 87 19.52 0.20 2.63
CA PRO A 87 18.95 -0.02 1.30
C PRO A 87 17.40 0.13 1.35
N PHE A 88 16.93 1.28 0.95
CA PHE A 88 15.51 1.57 0.75
C PHE A 88 15.12 1.37 -0.71
N VAL A 89 14.10 0.57 -0.99
CA VAL A 89 13.79 0.13 -2.36
C VAL A 89 12.39 0.51 -2.84
N ILE A 90 11.39 0.61 -1.94
CA ILE A 90 10.00 0.63 -2.38
C ILE A 90 9.07 1.35 -1.40
N ASN A 91 8.04 2.02 -1.95
CA ASN A 91 6.96 2.59 -1.14
C ASN A 91 5.62 1.94 -1.50
N GLN A 92 4.85 1.54 -0.50
CA GLN A 92 3.56 0.89 -0.68
C GLN A 92 2.42 1.86 -0.34
N ASN A 93 1.55 2.15 -1.32
CA ASN A 93 0.44 3.09 -1.14
C ASN A 93 -0.84 2.60 -1.79
N ARG A 94 -1.97 3.12 -1.28
CA ARG A 94 -3.25 2.94 -1.95
C ARG A 94 -3.23 3.68 -3.28
N TYR A 95 -3.58 2.98 -4.35
CA TYR A 95 -3.71 3.57 -5.67
C TYR A 95 -4.70 2.79 -6.53
N SER A 96 -5.62 3.50 -7.15
CA SER A 96 -6.61 2.96 -8.07
C SER A 96 -7.19 4.07 -8.94
N ILE A 97 -8.03 3.74 -9.91
CA ILE A 97 -8.78 4.74 -10.70
C ILE A 97 -9.59 5.69 -9.80
N PHE A 98 -10.11 5.18 -8.66
CA PHE A 98 -10.91 5.96 -7.72
C PHE A 98 -10.12 6.63 -6.59
N ASP A 99 -8.88 6.21 -6.33
CA ASP A 99 -8.00 6.84 -5.35
C ASP A 99 -6.67 7.22 -6.00
N ARG A 100 -6.54 8.49 -6.32
CA ARG A 100 -5.38 9.07 -6.98
C ARG A 100 -4.57 9.97 -6.05
N THR A 101 -4.61 9.70 -4.75
CA THR A 101 -3.94 10.51 -3.74
C THR A 101 -2.43 10.62 -4.00
N ILE A 102 -1.77 9.53 -4.41
CA ILE A 102 -0.31 9.53 -4.67
C ILE A 102 0.12 10.43 -5.83
N GLU A 103 -0.79 10.77 -6.74
CA GLU A 103 -0.52 11.75 -7.81
C GLU A 103 -0.60 13.19 -7.27
N LYS A 104 -1.47 13.43 -6.28
CA LYS A 104 -1.75 14.77 -5.74
C LYS A 104 -0.82 15.18 -4.61
N ASN A 105 -0.34 14.20 -3.81
CA ASN A 105 0.54 14.45 -2.67
C ASN A 105 2.03 14.37 -3.01
N GLY A 106 2.37 14.33 -4.29
CA GLY A 106 3.74 14.33 -4.80
C GLY A 106 4.48 13.00 -4.69
N LEU A 107 3.87 11.93 -4.10
CA LEU A 107 4.56 10.66 -3.91
C LEU A 107 5.06 10.07 -5.22
N LYS A 108 4.19 10.04 -6.23
CA LYS A 108 4.50 9.39 -7.51
C LYS A 108 5.69 10.04 -8.21
N ASP A 109 5.73 11.37 -8.22
CA ASP A 109 6.82 12.14 -8.82
C ASP A 109 8.12 12.00 -8.00
N THR A 110 8.00 12.04 -6.67
CA THR A 110 9.16 11.84 -5.78
C THR A 110 9.74 10.43 -5.94
N ALA A 111 8.92 9.39 -5.96
CA ALA A 111 9.38 8.02 -6.15
C ALA A 111 10.10 7.85 -7.48
N LYS A 112 9.56 8.42 -8.56
CA LYS A 112 10.21 8.44 -9.88
C LYS A 112 11.56 9.17 -9.83
N LYS A 113 11.62 10.36 -9.22
CA LYS A 113 12.85 11.16 -9.06
C LYS A 113 13.93 10.40 -8.31
N LEU A 114 13.53 9.66 -7.27
CA LEU A 114 14.43 8.91 -6.40
C LEU A 114 14.72 7.48 -6.90
N GLU A 115 14.16 7.09 -8.04
CA GLU A 115 14.27 5.73 -8.61
C GLU A 115 13.81 4.64 -7.62
N LYS A 116 12.73 4.92 -6.86
CA LYS A 116 12.14 3.97 -5.92
C LYS A 116 10.87 3.36 -6.50
N GLY A 117 10.68 2.06 -6.27
CA GLY A 117 9.47 1.37 -6.68
C GLY A 117 8.23 1.83 -5.92
N ILE A 118 7.08 1.63 -6.52
CA ILE A 118 5.77 1.76 -5.86
C ILE A 118 5.04 0.42 -5.97
N ILE A 119 4.52 -0.07 -4.83
CA ILE A 119 3.52 -1.13 -4.80
C ILE A 119 2.16 -0.51 -4.50
N ALA A 120 1.17 -0.77 -5.37
CA ALA A 120 -0.19 -0.30 -5.16
C ALA A 120 -1.04 -1.34 -4.44
N PHE A 121 -1.62 -0.99 -3.28
CA PHE A 121 -2.63 -1.81 -2.64
C PHE A 121 -4.05 -1.29 -2.92
N SER A 122 -5.06 -2.16 -2.78
CA SER A 122 -6.46 -1.89 -3.14
C SER A 122 -6.64 -1.43 -4.60
N PRO A 123 -5.98 -2.04 -5.58
CA PRO A 123 -6.00 -1.61 -6.98
C PRO A 123 -7.42 -1.65 -7.59
N LEU A 124 -8.27 -2.55 -7.10
CA LEU A 124 -9.67 -2.68 -7.52
C LEU A 124 -10.64 -1.91 -6.61
N ALA A 125 -10.15 -0.96 -5.81
CA ALA A 125 -10.97 -0.17 -4.88
C ALA A 125 -11.89 -1.07 -4.03
N GLN A 126 -11.34 -2.17 -3.50
CA GLN A 126 -12.04 -3.19 -2.70
C GLN A 126 -13.17 -3.92 -3.45
N GLY A 127 -13.04 -4.07 -4.76
CA GLY A 127 -14.00 -4.74 -5.62
C GLY A 127 -14.97 -3.79 -6.33
N LEU A 128 -14.92 -2.47 -6.06
CA LEU A 128 -15.75 -1.50 -6.78
C LEU A 128 -15.37 -1.36 -8.27
N LEU A 129 -14.12 -1.62 -8.62
CA LEU A 129 -13.64 -1.63 -10.01
C LEU A 129 -13.77 -3.03 -10.64
N THR A 130 -14.96 -3.60 -10.51
CA THR A 130 -15.40 -4.85 -11.13
C THR A 130 -16.88 -4.71 -11.55
N ASP A 131 -17.45 -5.72 -12.17
CA ASP A 131 -18.88 -5.82 -12.47
C ASP A 131 -19.75 -6.23 -11.27
N ARG A 132 -19.11 -6.62 -10.17
CA ARG A 132 -19.73 -7.27 -9.00
C ARG A 132 -20.90 -6.49 -8.40
N TYR A 133 -20.85 -5.16 -8.42
CA TYR A 133 -21.87 -4.28 -7.81
C TYR A 133 -22.89 -3.72 -8.81
N LEU A 134 -22.82 -4.06 -10.08
CA LEU A 134 -23.71 -3.50 -11.12
C LEU A 134 -25.16 -3.95 -10.98
N LYS A 135 -25.38 -5.15 -10.42
CA LYS A 135 -26.72 -5.76 -10.24
C LYS A 135 -27.22 -5.70 -8.79
N GLY A 136 -26.57 -4.92 -7.94
CA GLY A 136 -26.84 -4.83 -6.52
C GLY A 136 -25.65 -5.21 -5.65
N ILE A 137 -25.85 -5.30 -4.34
CA ILE A 137 -24.81 -5.66 -3.38
C ILE A 137 -24.89 -7.18 -3.14
N PRO A 138 -23.89 -7.98 -3.58
CA PRO A 138 -23.87 -9.43 -3.33
C PRO A 138 -23.78 -9.73 -1.83
N GLU A 139 -24.46 -10.78 -1.37
CA GLU A 139 -24.44 -11.19 0.05
C GLU A 139 -23.04 -11.55 0.55
N ASP A 140 -22.20 -12.14 -0.30
CA ASP A 140 -20.80 -12.50 -0.03
C ASP A 140 -19.82 -11.34 -0.25
N SER A 141 -20.32 -10.11 -0.50
CA SER A 141 -19.48 -8.94 -0.71
C SER A 141 -18.87 -8.42 0.59
N ARG A 142 -17.74 -7.70 0.48
CA ARG A 142 -17.11 -7.03 1.63
C ARG A 142 -18.02 -6.03 2.33
N ILE A 143 -18.98 -5.45 1.62
CA ILE A 143 -20.00 -4.56 2.21
C ILE A 143 -20.86 -5.32 3.22
N MET A 144 -21.20 -6.57 2.91
CA MET A 144 -22.09 -7.40 3.74
C MET A 144 -21.34 -8.20 4.80
N THR A 145 -20.14 -8.69 4.47
CA THR A 145 -19.37 -9.58 5.34
C THR A 145 -18.35 -8.86 6.22
N ASP A 146 -17.78 -7.73 5.76
CA ASP A 146 -16.76 -6.95 6.47
C ASP A 146 -16.88 -5.45 6.16
N GLY A 147 -17.83 -4.80 6.82
CA GLY A 147 -18.09 -3.36 6.66
C GLY A 147 -17.00 -2.42 7.19
N ARG A 148 -15.87 -2.93 7.72
CA ARG A 148 -14.79 -2.10 8.29
C ARG A 148 -14.12 -1.24 7.23
N PHE A 149 -13.88 -1.76 6.04
CA PHE A 149 -13.11 -1.11 4.99
C PHE A 149 -13.96 -0.60 3.82
N LEU A 150 -15.08 -1.25 3.52
CA LEU A 150 -16.01 -0.84 2.48
C LEU A 150 -17.42 -0.77 3.06
N LYS A 151 -17.91 0.43 3.30
CA LYS A 151 -19.24 0.67 3.82
C LYS A 151 -20.25 0.79 2.68
N LYS A 152 -21.53 0.44 2.94
CA LYS A 152 -22.63 0.61 1.99
C LYS A 152 -22.74 2.05 1.47
N SER A 153 -22.47 3.04 2.34
CA SER A 153 -22.43 4.46 1.97
C SER A 153 -21.38 4.85 0.93
N ALA A 154 -20.38 3.99 0.71
CA ALA A 154 -19.36 4.21 -0.34
C ALA A 154 -19.89 3.89 -1.76
N LEU A 155 -21.01 3.17 -1.87
CA LEU A 155 -21.65 2.80 -3.12
C LEU A 155 -22.78 3.78 -3.42
N THR A 156 -22.43 5.00 -3.80
CA THR A 156 -23.40 6.04 -4.21
C THR A 156 -23.87 5.81 -5.65
N GLU A 157 -25.05 6.35 -6.01
CA GLU A 157 -25.52 6.26 -7.40
C GLU A 157 -24.54 6.91 -8.39
N GLU A 158 -23.94 8.06 -8.04
CA GLU A 158 -22.89 8.69 -8.84
C GLU A 158 -21.73 7.73 -9.10
N LYS A 159 -21.31 6.99 -8.09
CA LYS A 159 -20.21 6.02 -8.23
C LYS A 159 -20.63 4.82 -9.08
N LEU A 160 -21.88 4.36 -8.94
CA LEU A 160 -22.41 3.29 -9.79
C LEU A 160 -22.48 3.70 -11.27
N VAL A 161 -22.86 4.93 -11.57
CA VAL A 161 -22.82 5.46 -12.94
C VAL A 161 -21.39 5.37 -13.49
N LYS A 162 -20.40 5.85 -12.74
CA LYS A 162 -18.97 5.76 -13.15
C LYS A 162 -18.49 4.32 -13.36
N ILE A 163 -18.93 3.39 -12.49
CA ILE A 163 -18.60 1.96 -12.64
C ILE A 163 -19.21 1.39 -13.91
N ARG A 164 -20.47 1.73 -14.24
CA ARG A 164 -21.13 1.30 -15.49
C ARG A 164 -20.40 1.82 -16.73
N GLU A 165 -20.05 3.10 -16.73
CA GLU A 165 -19.28 3.73 -17.83
C GLU A 165 -17.92 3.06 -18.02
N LEU A 166 -17.19 2.83 -16.91
CA LEU A 166 -15.89 2.14 -16.96
C LEU A 166 -16.02 0.69 -17.44
N ASN A 167 -17.08 -0.03 -17.04
CA ASN A 167 -17.36 -1.38 -17.57
C ASN A 167 -17.63 -1.35 -19.08
N GLY A 168 -18.38 -0.34 -19.57
CA GLY A 168 -18.60 -0.14 -21.01
C GLY A 168 -17.29 0.10 -21.78
N LEU A 169 -16.41 0.94 -21.24
CA LEU A 169 -15.08 1.18 -21.81
C LEU A 169 -14.22 -0.08 -21.84
N ALA A 170 -14.20 -0.86 -20.73
CA ALA A 170 -13.46 -2.11 -20.64
C ALA A 170 -13.97 -3.13 -21.67
N ALA A 171 -15.29 -3.32 -21.76
CA ALA A 171 -15.91 -4.21 -22.73
C ALA A 171 -15.58 -3.82 -24.17
N GLY A 172 -15.60 -2.53 -24.50
CA GLY A 172 -15.18 -2.01 -25.83
C GLY A 172 -13.71 -2.30 -26.16
N ARG A 173 -12.89 -2.61 -25.16
CA ARG A 173 -11.48 -3.01 -25.28
C ARG A 173 -11.28 -4.53 -25.24
N GLY A 174 -12.34 -5.32 -25.14
CA GLY A 174 -12.28 -6.77 -24.93
C GLY A 174 -11.71 -7.18 -23.56
N GLN A 175 -11.86 -6.35 -22.54
CA GLN A 175 -11.34 -6.56 -21.19
C GLN A 175 -12.47 -6.53 -20.16
N THR A 176 -12.26 -7.20 -19.02
CA THR A 176 -13.04 -6.92 -17.81
C THR A 176 -12.62 -5.58 -17.21
N LEU A 177 -13.47 -4.98 -16.39
CA LEU A 177 -13.09 -3.75 -15.67
C LEU A 177 -11.90 -3.99 -14.74
N ALA A 178 -11.81 -5.17 -14.12
CA ALA A 178 -10.67 -5.53 -13.26
C ALA A 178 -9.35 -5.51 -14.04
N GLU A 179 -9.28 -6.14 -15.20
CA GLU A 179 -8.09 -6.15 -16.08
C GLU A 179 -7.73 -4.75 -16.53
N MET A 180 -8.71 -3.97 -16.98
CA MET A 180 -8.47 -2.57 -17.35
C MET A 180 -7.96 -1.74 -16.18
N ALA A 181 -8.51 -1.90 -14.97
CA ALA A 181 -8.08 -1.16 -13.78
C ALA A 181 -6.65 -1.50 -13.36
N LEU A 182 -6.25 -2.78 -13.41
CA LEU A 182 -4.87 -3.19 -13.13
C LEU A 182 -3.89 -2.66 -14.18
N SER A 183 -4.23 -2.78 -15.45
CA SER A 183 -3.42 -2.24 -16.55
C SER A 183 -3.27 -0.72 -16.46
N TRP A 184 -4.34 -0.02 -16.04
CA TRP A 184 -4.32 1.44 -15.86
C TRP A 184 -3.33 1.87 -14.77
N ILE A 185 -3.21 1.13 -13.68
CA ILE A 185 -2.26 1.43 -12.59
C ILE A 185 -0.81 1.31 -13.10
N LEU A 186 -0.52 0.30 -13.92
CA LEU A 186 0.82 -0.02 -14.42
C LEU A 186 1.22 0.75 -15.69
N LYS A 187 0.33 1.57 -16.26
CA LYS A 187 0.44 2.15 -17.60
C LYS A 187 1.70 2.97 -17.90
N ASP A 188 2.30 3.59 -16.89
CA ASP A 188 3.45 4.51 -17.06
C ASP A 188 4.76 3.96 -16.49
N GLY A 189 4.75 2.73 -15.99
CA GLY A 189 5.94 2.05 -15.45
C GLY A 189 6.47 2.62 -14.12
N ILE A 190 5.80 3.62 -13.53
CA ILE A 190 6.21 4.19 -12.23
C ILE A 190 5.76 3.28 -11.09
N VAL A 191 4.56 2.70 -11.21
CA VAL A 191 4.11 1.65 -10.29
C VAL A 191 4.74 0.33 -10.71
N THR A 192 5.53 -0.25 -9.83
CA THR A 192 6.30 -1.48 -10.10
C THR A 192 5.43 -2.73 -10.00
N SER A 193 4.49 -2.76 -9.05
CA SER A 193 3.66 -3.93 -8.79
C SER A 193 2.33 -3.55 -8.13
N VAL A 194 1.37 -4.47 -8.19
CA VAL A 194 0.07 -4.34 -7.54
C VAL A 194 -0.19 -5.51 -6.60
N LEU A 195 -0.80 -5.24 -5.46
CA LEU A 195 -1.27 -6.27 -4.54
C LEU A 195 -2.70 -6.64 -4.88
N VAL A 196 -2.89 -7.86 -5.32
CA VAL A 196 -4.22 -8.45 -5.54
C VAL A 196 -4.53 -9.47 -4.46
N GLY A 197 -5.79 -9.50 -4.02
CA GLY A 197 -6.28 -10.50 -3.08
C GLY A 197 -7.35 -11.33 -3.76
N ALA A 198 -7.22 -12.66 -3.67
CA ALA A 198 -8.22 -13.60 -4.11
C ALA A 198 -8.78 -14.36 -2.89
N SER A 199 -10.08 -14.63 -2.90
CA SER A 199 -10.73 -15.47 -1.86
C SER A 199 -10.74 -16.95 -2.24
N LYS A 200 -10.45 -17.26 -3.51
CA LYS A 200 -10.41 -18.60 -4.09
C LYS A 200 -9.23 -18.69 -5.06
N PRO A 201 -8.65 -19.87 -5.25
CA PRO A 201 -7.52 -20.08 -6.18
C PRO A 201 -7.91 -20.04 -7.67
N GLU A 202 -9.21 -20.16 -7.96
CA GLU A 202 -9.79 -20.19 -9.31
C GLU A 202 -9.90 -18.79 -9.91
#